data_35440ec6898099277b36b3a364c60ed4
#
_entry.id   35440ec6898099277b36b3a364c60ed4
#
_cell.length_a   1.000
_cell.length_b   1.000
_cell.length_c   1.000
_cell.angle_alpha   90.00
_cell.angle_beta   90.00
_cell.angle_gamma   90.00
#
_symmetry.space_group_name_H-M   'P 1'
#
loop_
_entity.id
_entity.type
_entity.pdbx_description
1 polymer ?
#
loop_
_entity_poly.entity_id
_entity_poly.type
_entity_poly.pdbx_seq_one_letter_code
_entity_poly.pdbx_strand_id
1 'polypeptide(L)'
;MNKNGLGLLDIMLVIAKRKYLVITICCLVAIAAIIYSLVVPQYWESKATLMPIAESGGLSSLGGGIMDILGSGLLQTDKYDMAVDFIYIMQSRKFQEEVIRKFNLIPYYKIDEPDTLKAMELAVKQLSESTMQIFYDQKTYLVNIIAETKNKELSRQIVQYHLDSLNKYILHSKMSKGRQKREFLEKQVNNHLQTVDSLSTQIRDFQKTNRSIDITQQTQAQLELYSEIVSEYMQTEIEHSLALSQYSSDSPAVIALAEKMQLLKQKIKSLENSGSDLVPEYIVQIDKIPDLAMQYAQLMLNLEIEKKIIEYLYPQFELAKLEEVKDLPTFEVYDAPQLAGIRSKPKRALTVVISTVAAFILSCLLALIIESLQGENKEKTQAIKAALFGRKKAS
;
A
#
# COMPACT_ATOMS: atom_id res chain seq x y z
N MET A 1 -37.66 -61.34 14.06
CA MET A 1 -37.31 -60.04 13.49
C MET A 1 -35.83 -59.79 13.78
N ASN A 2 -35.08 -59.59 12.71
CA ASN A 2 -33.60 -59.54 12.76
C ASN A 2 -33.06 -58.34 13.57
N LYS A 3 -32.20 -58.61 14.53
CA LYS A 3 -31.47 -57.66 15.38
C LYS A 3 -30.35 -56.88 14.64
N ASN A 4 -30.44 -56.77 13.34
CA ASN A 4 -29.45 -56.06 12.56
C ASN A 4 -30.02 -54.72 12.11
N GLY A 5 -29.32 -53.65 12.45
CA GLY A 5 -29.58 -52.24 12.23
C GLY A 5 -30.52 -51.84 11.08
N LEU A 6 -31.20 -50.72 11.22
CA LEU A 6 -32.10 -50.14 10.21
C LEU A 6 -31.45 -50.17 8.81
N GLY A 7 -31.92 -51.10 7.98
CA GLY A 7 -31.45 -51.20 6.58
C GLY A 7 -31.94 -49.96 5.79
N LEU A 8 -31.21 -49.60 4.72
CA LEU A 8 -31.60 -48.48 3.84
C LEU A 8 -33.02 -48.62 3.31
N LEU A 9 -33.47 -49.86 3.06
CA LEU A 9 -34.83 -50.18 2.63
C LEU A 9 -35.88 -49.88 3.70
N ASP A 10 -35.58 -50.14 4.97
CA ASP A 10 -36.47 -49.82 6.09
C ASP A 10 -36.68 -48.31 6.25
N ILE A 11 -35.60 -47.53 6.07
CA ILE A 11 -35.64 -46.07 6.08
C ILE A 11 -36.53 -45.53 4.94
N MET A 12 -36.37 -46.06 3.72
CA MET A 12 -37.19 -45.69 2.56
C MET A 12 -38.66 -46.03 2.78
N LEU A 13 -38.97 -47.18 3.39
CA LEU A 13 -40.32 -47.64 3.67
C LEU A 13 -40.99 -46.72 4.71
N VAL A 14 -40.30 -46.31 5.76
CA VAL A 14 -40.79 -45.34 6.76
C VAL A 14 -41.08 -43.98 6.13
N ILE A 15 -40.20 -43.47 5.29
CA ILE A 15 -40.40 -42.20 4.58
C ILE A 15 -41.63 -42.31 3.63
N ALA A 16 -41.75 -43.40 2.87
CA ALA A 16 -42.88 -43.64 2.00
C ALA A 16 -44.21 -43.72 2.76
N LYS A 17 -44.24 -44.38 3.92
CA LYS A 17 -45.43 -44.47 4.79
C LYS A 17 -45.85 -43.10 5.35
N ARG A 18 -44.85 -42.21 5.62
CA ARG A 18 -45.09 -40.88 6.19
C ARG A 18 -44.89 -39.74 5.15
N LYS A 19 -45.04 -40.05 3.83
CA LYS A 19 -44.84 -39.11 2.74
C LYS A 19 -45.59 -37.79 2.91
N TYR A 20 -46.84 -37.83 3.36
CA TYR A 20 -47.64 -36.62 3.57
C TYR A 20 -47.06 -35.69 4.64
N LEU A 21 -46.50 -36.24 5.74
CA LEU A 21 -45.86 -35.47 6.79
C LEU A 21 -44.61 -34.77 6.24
N VAL A 22 -43.75 -35.51 5.52
CA VAL A 22 -42.51 -34.95 4.92
C VAL A 22 -42.89 -33.88 3.90
N ILE A 23 -43.82 -34.13 3.00
CA ILE A 23 -44.27 -33.16 1.98
C ILE A 23 -44.84 -31.90 2.63
N THR A 24 -45.71 -32.05 3.64
CA THR A 24 -46.34 -30.90 4.31
C THR A 24 -45.27 -30.00 4.99
N ILE A 25 -44.28 -30.59 5.70
CA ILE A 25 -43.22 -29.84 6.32
C ILE A 25 -42.35 -29.12 5.26
N CYS A 26 -41.95 -29.83 4.21
CA CYS A 26 -41.18 -29.21 3.12
C CYS A 26 -41.93 -28.06 2.43
N CYS A 27 -43.23 -28.24 2.16
CA CYS A 27 -44.05 -27.18 1.57
C CYS A 27 -44.20 -25.96 2.49
N LEU A 28 -44.45 -26.17 3.79
CA LEU A 28 -44.52 -25.07 4.76
C LEU A 28 -43.23 -24.29 4.86
N VAL A 29 -42.09 -24.98 4.95
CA VAL A 29 -40.76 -24.32 5.01
C VAL A 29 -40.43 -23.62 3.69
N ALA A 30 -40.77 -24.21 2.55
CA ALA A 30 -40.57 -23.57 1.26
C ALA A 30 -41.38 -22.28 1.13
N ILE A 31 -42.69 -22.31 1.52
CA ILE A 31 -43.52 -21.10 1.53
C ILE A 31 -42.96 -20.04 2.48
N ALA A 32 -42.58 -20.43 3.70
CA ALA A 32 -41.97 -19.51 4.66
C ALA A 32 -40.64 -18.90 4.13
N ALA A 33 -39.80 -19.71 3.48
CA ALA A 33 -38.56 -19.25 2.87
C ALA A 33 -38.81 -18.28 1.69
N ILE A 34 -39.85 -18.50 0.90
CA ILE A 34 -40.24 -17.58 -0.18
C ILE A 34 -40.71 -16.25 0.42
N ILE A 35 -41.59 -16.27 1.42
CA ILE A 35 -42.07 -15.06 2.10
C ILE A 35 -40.89 -14.29 2.71
N TYR A 36 -40.03 -14.97 3.44
CA TYR A 36 -38.80 -14.37 4.02
C TYR A 36 -37.95 -13.71 2.95
N SER A 37 -37.67 -14.40 1.85
CA SER A 37 -36.86 -13.91 0.72
C SER A 37 -37.47 -12.70 -0.01
N LEU A 38 -38.80 -12.50 0.09
CA LEU A 38 -39.48 -11.34 -0.47
C LEU A 38 -39.50 -10.14 0.47
N VAL A 39 -39.53 -10.36 1.79
CA VAL A 39 -39.62 -9.31 2.82
C VAL A 39 -38.22 -8.72 3.13
N VAL A 40 -37.18 -9.54 3.07
CA VAL A 40 -35.81 -9.09 3.36
C VAL A 40 -35.36 -7.99 2.37
N PRO A 41 -34.73 -6.89 2.84
CA PRO A 41 -34.27 -5.80 1.98
C PRO A 41 -33.28 -6.31 0.94
N GLN A 42 -33.42 -5.78 -0.27
CA GLN A 42 -32.50 -6.08 -1.37
C GLN A 42 -31.22 -5.26 -1.25
N TYR A 43 -30.09 -5.88 -1.55
CA TYR A 43 -28.79 -5.22 -1.61
C TYR A 43 -28.27 -5.25 -3.03
N TRP A 44 -27.52 -4.22 -3.37
CA TRP A 44 -26.96 -3.98 -4.69
C TRP A 44 -25.48 -3.78 -4.56
N GLU A 45 -24.72 -4.48 -5.36
CA GLU A 45 -23.26 -4.45 -5.37
C GLU A 45 -22.77 -3.61 -6.55
N SER A 46 -21.85 -2.66 -6.28
CA SER A 46 -21.06 -2.02 -7.29
C SER A 46 -19.60 -2.36 -7.07
N LYS A 47 -18.88 -2.62 -8.15
CA LYS A 47 -17.50 -3.04 -8.12
C LYS A 47 -16.67 -2.13 -9.02
N ALA A 48 -15.45 -1.83 -8.57
CA ALA A 48 -14.39 -1.28 -9.39
C ALA A 48 -13.13 -2.13 -9.24
N THR A 49 -12.32 -2.14 -10.29
CA THR A 49 -11.05 -2.87 -10.32
C THR A 49 -9.97 -1.93 -10.79
N LEU A 50 -8.86 -1.86 -10.04
CA LEU A 50 -7.72 -1.02 -10.38
C LEU A 50 -6.43 -1.83 -10.41
N MET A 51 -5.52 -1.42 -11.29
CA MET A 51 -4.19 -1.99 -11.45
C MET A 51 -3.14 -0.97 -11.03
N PRO A 52 -2.28 -1.27 -10.06
CA PRO A 52 -1.15 -0.42 -9.73
C PRO A 52 -0.19 -0.31 -10.91
N ILE A 53 0.22 0.91 -11.24
CA ILE A 53 1.28 1.17 -12.23
C ILE A 53 2.57 1.39 -11.45
N ALA A 54 3.50 0.41 -11.51
CA ALA A 54 4.83 0.61 -10.99
C ALA A 54 5.56 1.62 -11.88
N GLU A 55 5.96 2.76 -11.33
CA GLU A 55 6.89 3.63 -12.01
C GLU A 55 8.24 2.91 -12.06
N SER A 56 8.66 2.50 -13.26
CA SER A 56 10.07 2.19 -13.50
C SER A 56 10.82 3.49 -13.23
N GLY A 57 11.57 3.52 -12.12
CA GLY A 57 12.18 4.73 -11.60
C GLY A 57 12.93 5.48 -12.68
N GLY A 58 12.44 6.67 -13.02
CA GLY A 58 13.08 7.57 -13.97
C GLY A 58 14.44 8.12 -13.50
N LEU A 59 14.96 7.64 -12.37
CA LEU A 59 16.27 7.99 -11.84
C LEU A 59 17.39 7.08 -12.38
N SER A 60 17.05 5.91 -12.92
CA SER A 60 18.05 4.95 -13.45
C SER A 60 18.65 5.37 -14.80
N SER A 61 18.09 6.38 -15.49
CA SER A 61 18.57 6.74 -16.83
C SER A 61 19.62 7.87 -16.87
N LEU A 62 19.93 8.54 -15.74
CA LEU A 62 20.79 9.73 -15.69
C LEU A 62 22.00 9.65 -14.79
N GLY A 63 22.15 8.60 -14.01
CA GLY A 63 23.32 8.36 -13.17
C GLY A 63 23.91 6.99 -13.44
N GLY A 64 24.67 6.86 -14.53
CA GLY A 64 25.49 5.67 -14.79
C GLY A 64 26.48 5.47 -13.64
N GLY A 65 26.09 4.74 -12.62
CA GLY A 65 26.89 4.50 -11.44
C GLY A 65 26.22 3.49 -10.50
N ILE A 66 26.57 3.54 -9.25
CA ILE A 66 26.10 2.66 -8.16
C ILE A 66 24.56 2.62 -8.03
N MET A 67 23.87 3.71 -8.46
CA MET A 67 22.41 3.78 -8.48
C MET A 67 21.77 2.78 -9.45
N ASP A 68 22.44 2.43 -10.53
CA ASP A 68 21.97 1.42 -11.48
C ASP A 68 22.12 -0.02 -10.89
N ILE A 69 23.16 -0.22 -10.08
CA ILE A 69 23.42 -1.51 -9.39
C ILE A 69 22.49 -1.67 -8.18
N LEU A 70 22.22 -0.59 -7.43
CA LEU A 70 21.30 -0.58 -6.28
C LEU A 70 19.84 -0.42 -6.70
N GLY A 71 19.56 0.31 -7.78
CA GLY A 71 18.21 0.63 -8.23
C GLY A 71 17.51 -0.50 -8.96
N SER A 72 18.24 -1.36 -9.67
CA SER A 72 17.63 -2.44 -10.45
C SER A 72 17.20 -3.66 -9.64
N GLY A 73 17.71 -3.83 -8.42
CA GLY A 73 17.42 -5.00 -7.58
C GLY A 73 16.73 -4.71 -6.25
N LEU A 74 16.94 -3.52 -5.66
CA LEU A 74 16.49 -3.20 -4.29
C LEU A 74 15.36 -2.16 -4.22
N LEU A 75 15.12 -1.38 -5.28
CA LEU A 75 14.11 -0.32 -5.32
C LEU A 75 12.96 -0.61 -6.28
N GLN A 76 12.86 -1.81 -6.81
CA GLN A 76 11.71 -2.23 -7.57
C GLN A 76 10.56 -2.44 -6.59
N THR A 77 9.78 -1.36 -6.34
CA THR A 77 8.53 -1.46 -5.61
C THR A 77 7.63 -2.41 -6.39
N ASP A 78 7.47 -3.62 -5.89
CA ASP A 78 6.61 -4.61 -6.52
C ASP A 78 5.18 -4.06 -6.60
N LYS A 79 4.50 -4.37 -7.72
CA LYS A 79 3.06 -4.02 -7.88
C LYS A 79 2.22 -4.51 -6.69
N TYR A 80 2.67 -5.55 -6.03
CA TYR A 80 2.07 -6.06 -4.81
C TYR A 80 2.15 -5.06 -3.66
N ASP A 81 3.33 -4.49 -3.39
CA ASP A 81 3.51 -3.53 -2.29
C ASP A 81 2.66 -2.28 -2.51
N MET A 82 2.62 -1.76 -3.75
CA MET A 82 1.75 -0.63 -4.10
C MET A 82 0.26 -0.96 -3.92
N ALA A 83 -0.16 -2.18 -4.30
CA ALA A 83 -1.53 -2.63 -4.12
C ALA A 83 -1.91 -2.70 -2.64
N VAL A 84 -1.00 -3.19 -1.81
CA VAL A 84 -1.16 -3.28 -0.36
C VAL A 84 -1.25 -1.88 0.25
N ASP A 85 -0.40 -0.95 -0.18
CA ASP A 85 -0.46 0.45 0.26
C ASP A 85 -1.81 1.11 -0.08
N PHE A 86 -2.33 0.88 -1.29
CA PHE A 86 -3.66 1.40 -1.68
C PHE A 86 -4.76 0.87 -0.77
N ILE A 87 -4.72 -0.42 -0.43
CA ILE A 87 -5.68 -1.03 0.48
C ILE A 87 -5.57 -0.38 1.87
N TYR A 88 -4.37 -0.24 2.43
CA TYR A 88 -4.17 0.39 3.73
C TYR A 88 -4.65 1.85 3.76
N ILE A 89 -4.39 2.62 2.69
CA ILE A 89 -4.88 4.00 2.58
C ILE A 89 -6.41 4.02 2.64
N MET A 90 -7.09 3.21 1.80
CA MET A 90 -8.55 3.18 1.72
C MET A 90 -9.20 2.60 2.99
N GLN A 91 -8.52 1.69 3.70
CA GLN A 91 -8.98 1.11 4.96
C GLN A 91 -8.59 1.95 6.18
N SER A 92 -7.79 3.02 6.00
CA SER A 92 -7.39 3.87 7.12
C SER A 92 -8.61 4.53 7.76
N ARG A 93 -8.57 4.71 9.08
CA ARG A 93 -9.66 5.32 9.86
C ARG A 93 -10.08 6.68 9.29
N LYS A 94 -9.10 7.53 8.98
CA LYS A 94 -9.36 8.87 8.42
C LYS A 94 -10.16 8.80 7.13
N PHE A 95 -9.75 7.91 6.22
CA PHE A 95 -10.42 7.73 4.93
C PHE A 95 -11.85 7.22 5.10
N GLN A 96 -12.06 6.24 5.97
CA GLN A 96 -13.38 5.69 6.25
C GLN A 96 -14.31 6.72 6.92
N GLU A 97 -13.79 7.53 7.85
CA GLU A 97 -14.57 8.63 8.46
C GLU A 97 -15.01 9.67 7.41
N GLU A 98 -14.15 9.99 6.43
CA GLU A 98 -14.51 10.89 5.32
C GLU A 98 -15.65 10.33 4.48
N VAL A 99 -15.62 9.03 4.16
CA VAL A 99 -16.70 8.33 3.45
C VAL A 99 -18.01 8.38 4.24
N ILE A 100 -17.96 8.07 5.54
CA ILE A 100 -19.13 8.07 6.43
C ILE A 100 -19.76 9.45 6.47
N ARG A 101 -18.96 10.50 6.61
CA ARG A 101 -19.44 11.90 6.63
C ARG A 101 -20.02 12.32 5.28
N LYS A 102 -19.32 11.98 4.18
CA LYS A 102 -19.73 12.36 2.81
C LYS A 102 -21.10 11.79 2.44
N PHE A 103 -21.36 10.54 2.80
CA PHE A 103 -22.60 9.83 2.45
C PHE A 103 -23.61 9.76 3.60
N ASN A 104 -23.31 10.44 4.73
CA ASN A 104 -24.17 10.43 5.92
C ASN A 104 -24.60 9.02 6.34
N LEU A 105 -23.59 8.13 6.51
CA LEU A 105 -23.86 6.71 6.72
C LEU A 105 -24.33 6.37 8.14
N ILE A 106 -24.14 7.23 9.15
CA ILE A 106 -24.60 6.99 10.53
C ILE A 106 -26.12 6.78 10.58
N PRO A 107 -26.97 7.66 10.03
CA PRO A 107 -28.41 7.43 9.95
C PRO A 107 -28.78 6.25 9.02
N TYR A 108 -28.02 6.06 7.94
CA TYR A 108 -28.23 4.92 7.04
C TYR A 108 -28.10 3.58 7.76
N TYR A 109 -27.11 3.46 8.66
CA TYR A 109 -26.90 2.27 9.50
C TYR A 109 -27.86 2.20 10.70
N LYS A 110 -28.65 3.24 10.93
CA LYS A 110 -29.57 3.35 12.10
C LYS A 110 -28.81 3.26 13.42
N ILE A 111 -27.63 3.89 13.51
CA ILE A 111 -26.86 3.96 14.73
C ILE A 111 -27.49 5.05 15.61
N ASP A 112 -28.09 4.61 16.72
CA ASP A 112 -28.71 5.48 17.73
C ASP A 112 -27.80 5.56 18.96
N GLU A 113 -26.67 6.26 18.82
CA GLU A 113 -25.68 6.46 19.87
C GLU A 113 -25.49 7.98 20.08
N PRO A 114 -25.74 8.50 21.30
CA PRO A 114 -25.64 9.92 21.59
C PRO A 114 -24.18 10.43 21.55
N ASP A 115 -23.21 9.56 21.83
CA ASP A 115 -21.78 9.88 21.74
C ASP A 115 -21.33 9.83 20.28
N THR A 116 -20.97 10.98 19.74
CA THR A 116 -20.49 11.13 18.36
C THR A 116 -19.25 10.31 18.04
N LEU A 117 -18.35 10.11 19.01
CA LEU A 117 -17.14 9.30 18.80
C LEU A 117 -17.51 7.82 18.68
N LYS A 118 -18.34 7.32 19.57
CA LYS A 118 -18.83 5.94 19.51
C LYS A 118 -19.69 5.69 18.28
N ALA A 119 -20.57 6.64 17.93
CA ALA A 119 -21.36 6.54 16.70
C ALA A 119 -20.47 6.41 15.46
N MET A 120 -19.39 7.17 15.40
CA MET A 120 -18.41 7.10 14.29
C MET A 120 -17.66 5.76 14.30
N GLU A 121 -17.23 5.25 15.44
CA GLU A 121 -16.58 3.94 15.55
C GLU A 121 -17.48 2.79 15.09
N LEU A 122 -18.74 2.80 15.50
CA LEU A 122 -19.72 1.83 15.06
C LEU A 122 -19.96 1.93 13.54
N ALA A 123 -20.01 3.15 13.01
CA ALA A 123 -20.19 3.36 11.58
C ALA A 123 -18.98 2.88 10.76
N VAL A 124 -17.75 3.13 11.24
CA VAL A 124 -16.51 2.61 10.62
C VAL A 124 -16.52 1.08 10.62
N LYS A 125 -16.88 0.46 11.73
CA LYS A 125 -16.99 -0.99 11.82
C LYS A 125 -18.02 -1.54 10.84
N GLN A 126 -19.21 -0.93 10.78
CA GLN A 126 -20.28 -1.33 9.87
C GLN A 126 -19.90 -1.14 8.40
N LEU A 127 -19.16 -0.07 8.08
CA LEU A 127 -18.65 0.18 6.73
C LEU A 127 -17.70 -0.92 6.29
N SER A 128 -16.71 -1.25 7.12
CA SER A 128 -15.67 -2.23 6.78
C SER A 128 -16.14 -3.69 6.83
N GLU A 129 -17.07 -4.05 7.72
CA GLU A 129 -17.49 -5.45 7.87
C GLU A 129 -18.65 -5.84 6.92
N SER A 130 -19.53 -4.90 6.59
CA SER A 130 -20.76 -5.25 5.87
C SER A 130 -21.04 -4.48 4.59
N THR A 131 -20.45 -3.30 4.41
CA THR A 131 -20.73 -2.45 3.25
C THR A 131 -19.61 -2.46 2.22
N MET A 132 -18.35 -2.46 2.67
CA MET A 132 -17.17 -2.38 1.82
C MET A 132 -16.33 -3.63 1.89
N GLN A 133 -15.81 -4.04 0.74
CA GLN A 133 -14.78 -5.07 0.64
C GLN A 133 -13.68 -4.55 -0.28
N ILE A 134 -12.47 -4.45 0.23
CA ILE A 134 -11.30 -4.01 -0.52
C ILE A 134 -10.24 -5.08 -0.36
N PHE A 135 -9.82 -5.70 -1.46
CA PHE A 135 -8.86 -6.78 -1.43
C PHE A 135 -8.03 -6.85 -2.71
N TYR A 136 -6.84 -7.41 -2.57
CA TYR A 136 -5.94 -7.73 -3.67
C TYR A 136 -6.19 -9.16 -4.15
N ASP A 137 -6.38 -9.32 -5.44
CA ASP A 137 -6.47 -10.65 -6.05
C ASP A 137 -5.10 -11.08 -6.56
N GLN A 138 -4.50 -12.07 -5.90
CA GLN A 138 -3.17 -12.60 -6.24
C GLN A 138 -3.09 -13.24 -7.64
N LYS A 139 -4.22 -13.65 -8.22
CA LYS A 139 -4.25 -14.28 -9.54
C LYS A 139 -4.24 -13.27 -10.67
N THR A 140 -4.93 -12.16 -10.48
CA THR A 140 -5.09 -11.11 -11.49
C THR A 140 -4.16 -9.92 -11.28
N TYR A 141 -3.51 -9.84 -10.11
CA TYR A 141 -2.69 -8.69 -9.68
C TYR A 141 -3.46 -7.37 -9.63
N LEU A 142 -4.78 -7.46 -9.35
CA LEU A 142 -5.67 -6.32 -9.34
C LEU A 142 -6.21 -6.06 -7.92
N VAL A 143 -6.46 -4.79 -7.61
CA VAL A 143 -7.18 -4.39 -6.39
C VAL A 143 -8.65 -4.25 -6.74
N ASN A 144 -9.49 -4.95 -5.99
CA ASN A 144 -10.94 -4.92 -6.12
C ASN A 144 -11.55 -4.09 -4.99
N ILE A 145 -12.42 -3.17 -5.35
CA ILE A 145 -13.19 -2.33 -4.45
C ILE A 145 -14.66 -2.64 -4.69
N ILE A 146 -15.34 -3.13 -3.67
CA ILE A 146 -16.74 -3.56 -3.76
C ILE A 146 -17.52 -2.82 -2.66
N ALA A 147 -18.65 -2.20 -3.04
CA ALA A 147 -19.60 -1.66 -2.09
C ALA A 147 -20.98 -2.29 -2.28
N GLU A 148 -21.58 -2.73 -1.19
CA GLU A 148 -22.91 -3.35 -1.16
C GLU A 148 -23.84 -2.55 -0.26
N THR A 149 -24.90 -1.95 -0.85
CA THR A 149 -25.89 -1.16 -0.11
C THR A 149 -27.31 -1.46 -0.59
N LYS A 150 -28.31 -0.91 0.13
CA LYS A 150 -29.73 -1.02 -0.25
C LYS A 150 -30.11 -0.14 -1.45
N ASN A 151 -29.23 0.76 -1.87
CA ASN A 151 -29.47 1.67 -2.98
C ASN A 151 -28.34 1.50 -4.03
N LYS A 152 -28.72 1.18 -5.26
CA LYS A 152 -27.80 0.97 -6.40
C LYS A 152 -26.87 2.17 -6.61
N GLU A 153 -27.42 3.36 -6.55
CA GLU A 153 -26.68 4.59 -6.79
C GLU A 153 -25.69 4.88 -5.66
N LEU A 154 -26.12 4.61 -4.41
CA LEU A 154 -25.23 4.78 -3.25
C LEU A 154 -24.02 3.83 -3.33
N SER A 155 -24.24 2.55 -3.71
CA SER A 155 -23.13 1.60 -3.90
C SER A 155 -22.13 2.09 -4.94
N ARG A 156 -22.62 2.57 -6.10
CA ARG A 156 -21.79 3.11 -7.17
C ARG A 156 -21.02 4.35 -6.71
N GLN A 157 -21.72 5.29 -6.04
CA GLN A 157 -21.12 6.53 -5.57
C GLN A 157 -20.04 6.30 -4.51
N ILE A 158 -20.24 5.36 -3.59
CA ILE A 158 -19.23 5.00 -2.60
C ILE A 158 -17.95 4.47 -3.28
N VAL A 159 -18.08 3.55 -4.25
CA VAL A 159 -16.92 3.01 -4.96
C VAL A 159 -16.22 4.10 -5.78
N GLN A 160 -17.00 4.94 -6.50
CA GLN A 160 -16.43 6.06 -7.25
C GLN A 160 -15.67 7.03 -6.34
N TYR A 161 -16.25 7.37 -5.19
CA TYR A 161 -15.60 8.24 -4.22
C TYR A 161 -14.30 7.66 -3.68
N HIS A 162 -14.24 6.33 -3.48
CA HIS A 162 -12.99 5.67 -3.07
C HIS A 162 -11.90 5.81 -4.13
N LEU A 163 -12.24 5.63 -5.41
CA LEU A 163 -11.28 5.84 -6.51
C LEU A 163 -10.80 7.28 -6.59
N ASP A 164 -11.73 8.24 -6.56
CA ASP A 164 -11.41 9.67 -6.66
C ASP A 164 -10.57 10.15 -5.47
N SER A 165 -10.93 9.71 -4.27
CA SER A 165 -10.22 10.09 -3.04
C SER A 165 -8.85 9.42 -2.96
N LEU A 166 -8.71 8.17 -3.39
CA LEU A 166 -7.42 7.49 -3.49
C LEU A 166 -6.50 8.23 -4.46
N ASN A 167 -7.01 8.56 -5.66
CA ASN A 167 -6.26 9.31 -6.65
C ASN A 167 -5.79 10.67 -6.10
N LYS A 168 -6.71 11.40 -5.49
CA LYS A 168 -6.40 12.70 -4.86
C LYS A 168 -5.35 12.57 -3.75
N TYR A 169 -5.47 11.56 -2.91
CA TYR A 169 -4.51 11.32 -1.81
C TYR A 169 -3.11 11.05 -2.35
N ILE A 170 -3.01 10.17 -3.35
CA ILE A 170 -1.73 9.77 -3.94
C ILE A 170 -1.08 10.95 -4.67
N LEU A 171 -1.84 11.67 -5.51
CA LEU A 171 -1.34 12.87 -6.20
C LEU A 171 -0.84 13.91 -5.21
N HIS A 172 -1.61 14.20 -4.15
CA HIS A 172 -1.18 15.14 -3.11
C HIS A 172 0.10 14.69 -2.40
N SER A 173 0.22 13.41 -2.08
CA SER A 173 1.43 12.85 -1.45
C SER A 173 2.65 12.91 -2.38
N LYS A 174 2.49 12.60 -3.66
CA LYS A 174 3.57 12.71 -4.67
C LYS A 174 4.01 14.15 -4.91
N MET A 175 3.06 15.05 -5.11
CA MET A 175 3.35 16.49 -5.29
C MET A 175 4.08 17.07 -4.07
N SER A 176 3.71 16.64 -2.85
CA SER A 176 4.40 17.07 -1.63
C SER A 176 5.86 16.61 -1.60
N LYS A 177 6.14 15.35 -1.96
CA LYS A 177 7.51 14.80 -2.03
C LYS A 177 8.33 15.46 -3.15
N GLY A 178 7.74 15.60 -4.33
CA GLY A 178 8.38 16.29 -5.46
C GLY A 178 8.75 17.74 -5.13
N ARG A 179 7.85 18.46 -4.46
CA ARG A 179 8.11 19.82 -3.99
C ARG A 179 9.24 19.88 -2.98
N GLN A 180 9.25 19.01 -1.97
CA GLN A 180 10.32 18.97 -0.97
C GLN A 180 11.68 18.70 -1.62
N LYS A 181 11.75 17.76 -2.58
CA LYS A 181 12.95 17.47 -3.35
C LYS A 181 13.42 18.69 -4.15
N ARG A 182 12.49 19.34 -4.89
CA ARG A 182 12.79 20.55 -5.66
C ARG A 182 13.32 21.67 -4.77
N GLU A 183 12.64 21.98 -3.65
CA GLU A 183 13.04 23.04 -2.72
C GLU A 183 14.41 22.77 -2.10
N PHE A 184 14.69 21.51 -1.77
CA PHE A 184 16.02 21.13 -1.27
C PHE A 184 17.10 21.37 -2.33
N LEU A 185 16.88 20.87 -3.56
CA LEU A 185 17.85 21.03 -4.65
C LEU A 185 18.02 22.50 -5.05
N GLU A 186 16.95 23.28 -5.10
CA GLU A 186 16.98 24.72 -5.36
C GLU A 186 17.86 25.45 -4.36
N LYS A 187 17.72 25.13 -3.07
CA LYS A 187 18.55 25.70 -2.01
C LYS A 187 20.02 25.34 -2.19
N GLN A 188 20.33 24.07 -2.52
CA GLN A 188 21.71 23.63 -2.75
C GLN A 188 22.31 24.35 -3.97
N VAL A 189 21.62 24.36 -5.10
CA VAL A 189 22.07 25.05 -6.32
C VAL A 189 22.37 26.53 -6.04
N ASN A 190 21.47 27.23 -5.36
CA ASN A 190 21.65 28.65 -5.04
C ASN A 190 22.83 28.88 -4.10
N ASN A 191 23.04 28.04 -3.09
CA ASN A 191 24.19 28.13 -2.19
C ASN A 191 25.51 27.95 -2.95
N HIS A 192 25.61 26.93 -3.79
CA HIS A 192 26.83 26.67 -4.57
C HIS A 192 27.11 27.75 -5.63
N LEU A 193 26.06 28.31 -6.27
CA LEU A 193 26.19 29.46 -7.17
C LEU A 193 26.76 30.70 -6.45
N GLN A 194 26.27 31.00 -5.23
CA GLN A 194 26.83 32.09 -4.43
C GLN A 194 28.28 31.86 -4.05
N THR A 195 28.65 30.63 -3.72
CA THR A 195 30.03 30.27 -3.43
C THR A 195 30.95 30.45 -4.66
N VAL A 196 30.49 30.02 -5.85
CA VAL A 196 31.19 30.23 -7.12
C VAL A 196 31.44 31.71 -7.39
N ASP A 197 30.42 32.56 -7.20
CA ASP A 197 30.55 34.02 -7.40
C ASP A 197 31.56 34.63 -6.41
N SER A 198 31.48 34.23 -5.14
CA SER A 198 32.44 34.65 -4.10
C SER A 198 33.89 34.24 -4.45
N LEU A 199 34.09 32.94 -4.79
CA LEU A 199 35.41 32.42 -5.14
C LEU A 199 35.96 33.09 -6.41
N SER A 200 35.12 33.30 -7.42
CA SER A 200 35.50 34.00 -8.64
C SER A 200 35.94 35.43 -8.37
N THR A 201 35.28 36.11 -7.43
CA THR A 201 35.67 37.44 -6.98
C THR A 201 37.00 37.40 -6.24
N GLN A 202 37.20 36.45 -5.32
CA GLN A 202 38.47 36.28 -4.59
C GLN A 202 39.62 35.99 -5.54
N ILE A 203 39.43 35.11 -6.53
CA ILE A 203 40.45 34.79 -7.55
C ILE A 203 40.82 36.03 -8.35
N ARG A 204 39.83 36.79 -8.81
CA ARG A 204 40.05 38.04 -9.54
C ARG A 204 40.82 39.08 -8.74
N ASP A 205 40.48 39.24 -7.47
CA ASP A 205 41.18 40.21 -6.59
C ASP A 205 42.58 39.72 -6.22
N PHE A 206 42.78 38.42 -6.04
CA PHE A 206 44.08 37.82 -5.84
C PHE A 206 45.02 38.04 -7.05
N GLN A 207 44.52 37.82 -8.28
CA GLN A 207 45.25 38.06 -9.52
C GLN A 207 45.62 39.53 -9.72
N LYS A 208 44.75 40.49 -9.37
CA LYS A 208 45.02 41.91 -9.43
C LYS A 208 46.17 42.31 -8.49
N THR A 209 46.20 41.70 -7.30
CA THR A 209 47.18 42.05 -6.26
C THR A 209 48.56 41.43 -6.51
N ASN A 210 48.62 40.17 -6.99
CA ASN A 210 49.82 39.37 -7.00
C ASN A 210 50.49 39.19 -8.39
N ARG A 211 50.02 39.85 -9.44
CA ARG A 211 50.57 39.86 -10.81
C ARG A 211 51.11 38.48 -11.28
N SER A 212 50.27 37.69 -11.94
CA SER A 212 50.63 36.47 -12.70
C SER A 212 51.39 35.38 -11.91
N ILE A 213 50.62 34.44 -11.36
CA ILE A 213 51.16 33.21 -10.75
C ILE A 213 50.97 32.09 -11.77
N ASP A 214 52.07 31.44 -12.14
CA ASP A 214 52.08 30.27 -13.03
C ASP A 214 52.02 28.99 -12.17
N ILE A 215 51.00 28.17 -12.39
CA ILE A 215 50.88 26.86 -11.73
C ILE A 215 51.43 25.82 -12.71
N THR A 216 52.34 24.96 -12.22
CA THR A 216 52.88 23.88 -13.05
C THR A 216 51.76 22.93 -13.50
N GLN A 217 51.88 22.36 -14.72
CA GLN A 217 50.92 21.38 -15.24
C GLN A 217 50.73 20.19 -14.29
N GLN A 218 51.78 19.79 -13.58
CA GLN A 218 51.73 18.71 -12.60
C GLN A 218 50.83 19.06 -11.40
N THR A 219 50.96 20.29 -10.86
CA THR A 219 50.11 20.78 -9.78
C THR A 219 48.64 20.86 -10.23
N GLN A 220 48.44 21.31 -11.46
CA GLN A 220 47.06 21.39 -12.04
C GLN A 220 46.41 20.01 -12.16
N ALA A 221 47.14 18.98 -12.63
CA ALA A 221 46.65 17.61 -12.71
C ALA A 221 46.28 17.01 -11.33
N GLN A 222 47.09 17.36 -10.29
CA GLN A 222 46.80 16.92 -8.91
C GLN A 222 45.56 17.60 -8.34
N LEU A 223 45.38 18.88 -8.58
CA LEU A 223 44.19 19.62 -8.15
C LEU A 223 42.92 19.07 -8.83
N GLU A 224 43.04 18.69 -10.10
CA GLU A 224 41.97 18.08 -10.86
C GLU A 224 41.53 16.72 -10.25
N LEU A 225 42.51 15.83 -9.98
CA LEU A 225 42.25 14.53 -9.33
C LEU A 225 41.62 14.71 -7.94
N TYR A 226 42.16 15.62 -7.13
CA TYR A 226 41.62 15.89 -5.79
C TYR A 226 40.20 16.46 -5.88
N SER A 227 39.97 17.42 -6.79
CA SER A 227 38.66 18.02 -7.00
C SER A 227 37.60 17.00 -7.44
N GLU A 228 38.02 16.01 -8.22
CA GLU A 228 37.11 14.93 -8.66
C GLU A 228 36.65 14.08 -7.48
N ILE A 229 37.57 13.64 -6.63
CA ILE A 229 37.21 12.79 -5.47
C ILE A 229 36.42 13.58 -4.41
N VAL A 230 36.76 14.84 -4.16
CA VAL A 230 36.01 15.69 -3.22
C VAL A 230 34.62 15.99 -3.76
N SER A 231 34.48 16.25 -5.07
CA SER A 231 33.20 16.47 -5.71
C SER A 231 32.31 15.21 -5.63
N GLU A 232 32.90 14.02 -5.85
CA GLU A 232 32.16 12.75 -5.69
C GLU A 232 31.70 12.52 -4.25
N TYR A 233 32.54 12.87 -3.27
CA TYR A 233 32.15 12.83 -1.85
C TYR A 233 30.94 13.74 -1.58
N MET A 234 30.98 15.00 -2.01
CA MET A 234 29.90 15.96 -1.80
C MET A 234 28.61 15.58 -2.55
N GLN A 235 28.73 15.06 -3.78
CA GLN A 235 27.58 14.50 -4.51
C GLN A 235 26.93 13.36 -3.73
N THR A 236 27.75 12.43 -3.21
CA THR A 236 27.25 11.29 -2.40
C THR A 236 26.61 11.78 -1.09
N GLU A 237 27.12 12.84 -0.47
CA GLU A 237 26.52 13.46 0.72
C GLU A 237 25.15 14.07 0.43
N ILE A 238 24.98 14.71 -0.72
CA ILE A 238 23.71 15.25 -1.18
C ILE A 238 22.71 14.11 -1.48
N GLU A 239 23.17 13.05 -2.17
CA GLU A 239 22.37 11.84 -2.43
C GLU A 239 21.93 11.18 -1.12
N HIS A 240 22.82 11.05 -0.14
CA HIS A 240 22.51 10.52 1.19
C HIS A 240 21.49 11.38 1.92
N SER A 241 21.62 12.70 1.88
CA SER A 241 20.66 13.63 2.48
C SER A 241 19.28 13.55 1.81
N LEU A 242 19.23 13.41 0.49
CA LEU A 242 17.99 13.17 -0.25
C LEU A 242 17.38 11.82 0.11
N ALA A 243 18.17 10.76 0.21
CA ALA A 243 17.70 9.43 0.58
C ALA A 243 17.10 9.42 1.99
N LEU A 244 17.73 10.10 2.96
CA LEU A 244 17.20 10.26 4.33
C LEU A 244 15.86 11.02 4.38
N SER A 245 15.59 11.90 3.43
CA SER A 245 14.29 12.58 3.35
C SER A 245 13.15 11.69 2.85
N GLN A 246 13.48 10.59 2.17
CA GLN A 246 12.51 9.70 1.51
C GLN A 246 12.40 8.33 2.18
N TYR A 247 13.47 7.85 2.80
CA TYR A 247 13.61 6.51 3.37
C TYR A 247 14.01 6.56 4.84
N SER A 248 13.77 5.46 5.55
CA SER A 248 14.29 5.29 6.93
C SER A 248 15.82 5.19 6.93
N SER A 249 16.45 5.62 8.02
CA SER A 249 17.91 5.48 8.25
C SER A 249 18.42 4.04 8.10
N ASP A 250 17.57 3.05 8.36
CA ASP A 250 17.91 1.62 8.29
C ASP A 250 17.72 1.04 6.88
N SER A 251 17.33 1.86 5.92
CA SER A 251 17.17 1.43 4.52
C SER A 251 18.52 1.02 3.92
N PRO A 252 18.59 -0.11 3.19
CA PRO A 252 19.81 -0.54 2.50
C PRO A 252 20.43 0.54 1.60
N ALA A 253 19.60 1.37 0.96
CA ALA A 253 20.06 2.47 0.12
C ALA A 253 20.79 3.56 0.92
N VAL A 254 20.26 3.94 2.09
CA VAL A 254 20.87 4.94 2.97
C VAL A 254 22.18 4.40 3.54
N ILE A 255 22.22 3.15 3.97
CA ILE A 255 23.43 2.49 4.50
C ILE A 255 24.52 2.45 3.43
N ALA A 256 24.20 2.04 2.19
CA ALA A 256 25.18 1.96 1.10
C ALA A 256 25.79 3.33 0.74
N LEU A 257 24.99 4.40 0.75
CA LEU A 257 25.49 5.76 0.53
C LEU A 257 26.40 6.22 1.67
N ALA A 258 26.05 5.89 2.93
CA ALA A 258 26.90 6.19 4.08
C ALA A 258 28.25 5.46 4.01
N GLU A 259 28.26 4.19 3.59
CA GLU A 259 29.49 3.41 3.36
C GLU A 259 30.34 4.01 2.23
N LYS A 260 29.71 4.39 1.12
CA LYS A 260 30.42 5.07 0.01
C LYS A 260 31.05 6.38 0.48
N MET A 261 30.34 7.20 1.24
CA MET A 261 30.88 8.42 1.84
C MET A 261 32.12 8.14 2.70
N GLN A 262 32.06 7.08 3.51
CA GLN A 262 33.20 6.70 4.36
C GLN A 262 34.43 6.29 3.54
N LEU A 263 34.24 5.53 2.47
CA LEU A 263 35.34 5.16 1.54
C LEU A 263 35.95 6.38 0.85
N LEU A 264 35.12 7.30 0.34
CA LEU A 264 35.57 8.52 -0.30
C LEU A 264 36.32 9.42 0.69
N LYS A 265 35.84 9.53 1.92
CA LYS A 265 36.52 10.26 2.99
C LYS A 265 37.89 9.67 3.34
N GLN A 266 38.02 8.34 3.35
CA GLN A 266 39.31 7.69 3.51
C GLN A 266 40.25 7.98 2.35
N LYS A 267 39.75 7.98 1.12
CA LYS A 267 40.53 8.33 -0.10
C LYS A 267 41.04 9.77 -0.06
N ILE A 268 40.19 10.72 0.31
CA ILE A 268 40.57 12.14 0.50
C ILE A 268 41.67 12.23 1.52
N LYS A 269 41.50 11.63 2.70
CA LYS A 269 42.49 11.63 3.76
C LYS A 269 43.82 10.98 3.35
N SER A 270 43.81 9.96 2.49
CA SER A 270 45.05 9.36 1.97
C SER A 270 45.79 10.27 1.00
N LEU A 271 45.06 11.09 0.23
CA LEU A 271 45.67 12.11 -0.65
C LEU A 271 46.24 13.30 0.12
N GLU A 272 45.66 13.66 1.25
CA GLU A 272 46.16 14.73 2.12
C GLU A 272 47.42 14.32 2.90
N ASN A 273 47.51 13.04 3.28
CA ASN A 273 48.65 12.53 4.05
C ASN A 273 49.74 12.01 3.11
N SER A 274 50.78 12.82 2.92
CA SER A 274 51.97 12.56 2.07
C SER A 274 52.82 11.37 2.54
N GLY A 275 52.27 10.21 2.76
CA GLY A 275 52.99 9.03 3.27
C GLY A 275 52.25 7.71 3.16
N SER A 276 51.11 7.68 2.52
CA SER A 276 50.38 6.43 2.33
C SER A 276 50.80 5.70 1.04
N ASP A 277 50.98 4.40 1.09
CA ASP A 277 51.35 3.52 -0.05
C ASP A 277 50.33 3.55 -1.23
N LEU A 278 49.27 4.34 -1.08
CA LEU A 278 48.19 4.49 -2.07
C LEU A 278 48.37 5.69 -3.01
N VAL A 279 49.37 6.56 -2.75
CA VAL A 279 49.65 7.76 -3.56
C VAL A 279 50.81 7.47 -4.49
N PRO A 280 50.65 7.57 -5.82
CA PRO A 280 51.75 7.36 -6.75
C PRO A 280 52.94 8.27 -6.48
N GLU A 281 54.17 7.75 -6.56
CA GLU A 281 55.44 8.41 -6.25
C GLU A 281 55.69 9.72 -7.04
N TYR A 282 54.93 9.99 -8.10
CA TYR A 282 55.02 11.19 -8.94
C TYR A 282 54.11 12.34 -8.48
N ILE A 283 53.38 12.18 -7.36
CA ILE A 283 52.56 13.27 -6.81
C ILE A 283 53.49 14.23 -6.03
N VAL A 284 53.53 15.49 -6.46
CA VAL A 284 54.33 16.53 -5.77
C VAL A 284 53.74 16.78 -4.39
N GLN A 285 54.61 16.77 -3.38
CA GLN A 285 54.20 17.12 -2.01
C GLN A 285 53.74 18.58 -1.99
N ILE A 286 52.56 18.79 -1.46
CA ILE A 286 51.89 20.11 -1.37
C ILE A 286 52.79 21.11 -0.63
N ASP A 287 53.58 20.65 0.35
CA ASP A 287 54.49 21.47 1.18
C ASP A 287 55.66 22.12 0.38
N LYS A 288 55.87 21.75 -0.88
CA LYS A 288 56.94 22.31 -1.74
C LYS A 288 56.45 23.41 -2.68
N ILE A 289 55.21 23.77 -2.64
CA ILE A 289 54.61 24.83 -3.46
C ILE A 289 54.77 26.16 -2.74
N PRO A 290 55.24 27.25 -3.43
CA PRO A 290 55.34 28.58 -2.83
C PRO A 290 54.00 29.05 -2.25
N ASP A 291 54.01 29.73 -1.09
CA ASP A 291 52.81 30.15 -0.37
C ASP A 291 51.74 30.85 -1.23
N LEU A 292 52.16 31.74 -2.13
CA LEU A 292 51.22 32.44 -3.02
C LEU A 292 50.64 31.53 -4.09
N ALA A 293 51.43 30.60 -4.64
CA ALA A 293 50.96 29.64 -5.60
C ALA A 293 50.01 28.63 -4.94
N MET A 294 50.25 28.26 -3.68
CA MET A 294 49.38 27.43 -2.87
C MET A 294 48.04 28.10 -2.63
N GLN A 295 47.98 29.36 -2.21
CA GLN A 295 46.75 30.09 -1.99
C GLN A 295 45.91 30.18 -3.28
N TYR A 296 46.55 30.49 -4.42
CA TYR A 296 45.86 30.52 -5.71
C TYR A 296 45.36 29.14 -6.12
N ALA A 297 46.16 28.08 -5.92
CA ALA A 297 45.76 26.71 -6.20
C ALA A 297 44.55 26.26 -5.37
N GLN A 298 44.51 26.63 -4.09
CA GLN A 298 43.36 26.35 -3.22
C GLN A 298 42.07 27.06 -3.69
N LEU A 299 42.18 28.34 -4.10
CA LEU A 299 41.01 29.07 -4.64
C LEU A 299 40.52 28.44 -5.93
N MET A 300 41.40 28.06 -6.84
CA MET A 300 41.06 27.39 -8.09
C MET A 300 40.45 26.00 -7.84
N LEU A 301 41.02 25.24 -6.90
CA LEU A 301 40.49 23.93 -6.48
C LEU A 301 39.05 24.05 -5.96
N ASN A 302 38.83 24.98 -5.03
CA ASN A 302 37.52 25.20 -4.46
C ASN A 302 36.50 25.63 -5.55
N LEU A 303 36.93 26.51 -6.49
CA LEU A 303 36.05 26.89 -7.61
C LEU A 303 35.73 25.72 -8.52
N GLU A 304 36.71 24.85 -8.80
CA GLU A 304 36.46 23.66 -9.64
C GLU A 304 35.54 22.64 -8.97
N ILE A 305 35.70 22.42 -7.67
CA ILE A 305 34.81 21.58 -6.87
C ILE A 305 33.36 22.12 -6.96
N GLU A 306 33.19 23.42 -6.70
CA GLU A 306 31.88 24.05 -6.73
C GLU A 306 31.19 23.96 -8.10
N LYS A 307 31.98 24.16 -9.19
CA LYS A 307 31.45 23.99 -10.55
C LYS A 307 31.00 22.57 -10.85
N LYS A 308 31.79 21.57 -10.47
CA LYS A 308 31.45 20.15 -10.64
C LYS A 308 30.18 19.78 -9.85
N ILE A 309 30.00 20.35 -8.65
CA ILE A 309 28.80 20.14 -7.85
C ILE A 309 27.58 20.76 -8.56
N ILE A 310 27.69 21.96 -9.09
CA ILE A 310 26.60 22.60 -9.83
C ILE A 310 26.27 21.83 -11.11
N GLU A 311 27.28 21.35 -11.83
CA GLU A 311 27.11 20.53 -13.03
C GLU A 311 26.30 19.26 -12.73
N TYR A 312 26.50 18.65 -11.57
CA TYR A 312 25.72 17.52 -11.08
C TYR A 312 24.32 17.94 -10.61
N LEU A 313 24.20 19.00 -9.80
CA LEU A 313 22.96 19.41 -9.15
C LEU A 313 21.93 20.03 -10.09
N TYR A 314 22.39 20.82 -11.08
CA TYR A 314 21.48 21.57 -11.94
C TYR A 314 20.53 20.68 -12.76
N PRO A 315 21.01 19.60 -13.41
CA PRO A 315 20.11 18.64 -14.06
C PRO A 315 19.13 17.99 -13.09
N GLN A 316 19.57 17.65 -11.86
CA GLN A 316 18.72 17.06 -10.83
C GLN A 316 17.59 18.02 -10.39
N PHE A 317 17.93 19.30 -10.24
CA PHE A 317 16.96 20.34 -9.93
C PHE A 317 15.91 20.52 -11.06
N GLU A 318 16.35 20.55 -12.32
CA GLU A 318 15.42 20.63 -13.45
C GLU A 318 14.52 19.39 -13.54
N LEU A 319 15.05 18.21 -13.26
CA LEU A 319 14.23 16.98 -13.17
C LEU A 319 13.22 17.05 -12.02
N ALA A 320 13.63 17.54 -10.85
CA ALA A 320 12.73 17.67 -9.72
C ALA A 320 11.58 18.66 -9.99
N LYS A 321 11.83 19.72 -10.77
CA LYS A 321 10.75 20.60 -11.27
C LYS A 321 9.76 19.85 -12.15
N LEU A 322 10.25 19.00 -13.03
CA LEU A 322 9.39 18.18 -13.89
C LEU A 322 8.60 17.13 -13.07
N GLU A 323 9.24 16.53 -12.08
CA GLU A 323 8.60 15.56 -11.19
C GLU A 323 7.48 16.19 -10.34
N GLU A 324 7.66 17.44 -9.86
CA GLU A 324 6.62 18.16 -9.12
C GLU A 324 5.36 18.41 -9.95
N VAL A 325 5.50 18.63 -11.25
CA VAL A 325 4.39 18.99 -12.15
C VAL A 325 3.76 17.75 -12.83
N LYS A 326 4.42 16.60 -12.78
CA LYS A 326 3.93 15.38 -13.43
C LYS A 326 2.69 14.80 -12.76
N ASP A 327 1.52 14.99 -13.38
CA ASP A 327 0.26 14.30 -13.08
C ASP A 327 0.27 12.87 -13.68
N LEU A 328 1.18 12.01 -13.25
CA LEU A 328 1.17 10.62 -13.72
C LEU A 328 0.18 9.81 -12.87
N PRO A 329 -0.78 9.11 -13.50
CA PRO A 329 -1.66 8.20 -12.79
C PRO A 329 -0.83 7.08 -12.17
N THR A 330 -1.04 6.81 -10.89
CA THR A 330 -0.36 5.74 -10.15
C THR A 330 -1.06 4.41 -10.25
N PHE A 331 -2.28 4.43 -10.74
CA PHE A 331 -3.06 3.24 -11.03
C PHE A 331 -3.93 3.48 -12.27
N GLU A 332 -4.23 2.41 -12.94
CA GLU A 332 -5.20 2.37 -14.03
C GLU A 332 -6.50 1.76 -13.53
N VAL A 333 -7.61 2.41 -13.82
CA VAL A 333 -8.94 1.87 -13.55
C VAL A 333 -9.29 0.89 -14.65
N TYR A 334 -9.20 -0.41 -14.34
CA TYR A 334 -9.50 -1.47 -15.29
C TYR A 334 -11.01 -1.61 -15.51
N ASP A 335 -11.77 -1.61 -14.40
CA ASP A 335 -13.23 -1.58 -14.41
C ASP A 335 -13.73 -0.40 -13.56
N ALA A 336 -14.47 0.51 -14.20
CA ALA A 336 -15.13 1.61 -13.51
C ALA A 336 -16.41 1.13 -12.79
N PRO A 337 -16.80 1.75 -11.66
CA PRO A 337 -17.99 1.35 -10.93
C PRO A 337 -19.26 1.60 -11.73
N GLN A 338 -20.05 0.55 -11.92
CA GLN A 338 -21.30 0.59 -12.66
C GLN A 338 -22.51 0.43 -11.76
N LEU A 339 -23.68 0.86 -12.24
CA LEU A 339 -24.95 0.60 -11.58
C LEU A 339 -25.25 -0.89 -11.65
N ALA A 340 -25.54 -1.49 -10.50
CA ALA A 340 -25.90 -2.90 -10.43
C ALA A 340 -27.21 -3.18 -11.20
N GLY A 341 -27.11 -4.02 -12.22
CA GLY A 341 -28.26 -4.53 -12.96
C GLY A 341 -29.02 -5.62 -12.19
N ILE A 342 -28.31 -6.40 -11.38
CA ILE A 342 -28.81 -7.55 -10.63
C ILE A 342 -28.53 -7.34 -9.14
N ARG A 343 -29.48 -7.73 -8.28
CA ARG A 343 -29.28 -7.69 -6.83
C ARG A 343 -28.23 -8.72 -6.37
N SER A 344 -27.41 -8.36 -5.40
CA SER A 344 -26.41 -9.26 -4.80
C SER A 344 -27.03 -10.16 -3.74
N LYS A 345 -27.92 -9.60 -2.89
CA LYS A 345 -28.61 -10.31 -1.80
C LYS A 345 -30.13 -9.95 -1.74
N PRO A 346 -30.98 -10.86 -1.25
CA PRO A 346 -30.75 -12.29 -1.03
C PRO A 346 -30.71 -13.05 -2.36
N LYS A 347 -29.91 -14.13 -2.43
CA LYS A 347 -29.95 -15.09 -3.55
C LYS A 347 -31.19 -15.99 -3.40
N ARG A 348 -32.37 -15.47 -3.78
CA ARG A 348 -33.68 -16.06 -3.48
C ARG A 348 -33.78 -17.56 -3.79
N ALA A 349 -33.38 -17.97 -5.00
CA ALA A 349 -33.42 -19.37 -5.39
C ALA A 349 -32.55 -20.25 -4.46
N LEU A 350 -31.33 -19.79 -4.17
CA LEU A 350 -30.42 -20.54 -3.30
C LEU A 350 -30.95 -20.65 -1.87
N THR A 351 -31.50 -19.57 -1.32
CA THR A 351 -32.10 -19.59 0.03
C THR A 351 -33.24 -20.58 0.12
N VAL A 352 -34.18 -20.59 -0.87
CA VAL A 352 -35.31 -21.52 -0.89
C VAL A 352 -34.82 -22.97 -1.04
N VAL A 353 -33.87 -23.23 -1.94
CA VAL A 353 -33.35 -24.59 -2.15
C VAL A 353 -32.66 -25.11 -0.88
N ILE A 354 -31.74 -24.32 -0.27
CA ILE A 354 -31.05 -24.77 0.95
C ILE A 354 -32.01 -25.02 2.09
N SER A 355 -32.97 -24.10 2.35
CA SER A 355 -33.96 -24.29 3.42
C SER A 355 -34.88 -25.49 3.17
N THR A 356 -35.27 -25.76 1.91
CA THR A 356 -36.11 -26.92 1.58
C THR A 356 -35.32 -28.23 1.73
N VAL A 357 -34.06 -28.28 1.32
CA VAL A 357 -33.21 -29.48 1.51
C VAL A 357 -33.00 -29.74 3.01
N ALA A 358 -32.69 -28.71 3.80
CA ALA A 358 -32.56 -28.84 5.25
C ALA A 358 -33.86 -29.32 5.90
N ALA A 359 -35.02 -28.79 5.49
CA ALA A 359 -36.31 -29.21 5.95
C ALA A 359 -36.61 -30.67 5.57
N PHE A 360 -36.22 -31.09 4.38
CA PHE A 360 -36.38 -32.49 3.94
C PHE A 360 -35.59 -33.46 4.84
N ILE A 361 -34.30 -33.13 5.12
CA ILE A 361 -33.45 -33.97 5.99
C ILE A 361 -34.07 -34.03 7.39
N LEU A 362 -34.47 -32.89 7.96
CA LEU A 362 -35.07 -32.83 9.29
C LEU A 362 -36.42 -33.54 9.35
N SER A 363 -37.24 -33.44 8.31
CA SER A 363 -38.53 -34.13 8.25
C SER A 363 -38.38 -35.65 8.14
N CYS A 364 -37.38 -36.14 7.41
CA CYS A 364 -37.03 -37.54 7.36
C CYS A 364 -36.59 -38.10 8.73
N LEU A 365 -35.73 -37.36 9.44
CA LEU A 365 -35.32 -37.72 10.80
C LEU A 365 -36.53 -37.75 11.76
N LEU A 366 -37.40 -36.75 11.66
CA LEU A 366 -38.58 -36.67 12.47
C LEU A 366 -39.55 -37.83 12.17
N ALA A 367 -39.71 -38.20 10.88
CA ALA A 367 -40.52 -39.38 10.49
C ALA A 367 -39.97 -40.68 11.07
N LEU A 368 -38.66 -40.87 11.08
CA LEU A 368 -38.00 -42.03 11.69
C LEU A 368 -38.20 -42.06 13.21
N ILE A 369 -38.04 -40.90 13.88
CA ILE A 369 -38.29 -40.80 15.33
C ILE A 369 -39.74 -41.15 15.67
N ILE A 370 -40.72 -40.58 14.94
CA ILE A 370 -42.14 -40.87 15.18
C ILE A 370 -42.42 -42.35 14.97
N GLU A 371 -41.89 -42.97 13.91
CA GLU A 371 -42.11 -44.38 13.66
C GLU A 371 -41.43 -45.27 14.71
N SER A 372 -40.25 -44.92 15.17
CA SER A 372 -39.55 -45.57 16.29
C SER A 372 -40.36 -45.47 17.60
N LEU A 373 -41.01 -44.33 17.84
CA LEU A 373 -41.86 -44.11 19.01
C LEU A 373 -43.21 -44.81 18.92
N GLN A 374 -43.77 -45.08 17.72
CA GLN A 374 -45.03 -45.74 17.50
C GLN A 374 -44.92 -47.26 17.22
N GLY A 375 -43.71 -47.74 16.90
CA GLY A 375 -43.39 -49.15 16.70
C GLY A 375 -43.37 -49.96 17.99
N GLU A 376 -42.81 -51.19 17.97
CA GLU A 376 -42.78 -52.23 19.02
C GLU A 376 -42.41 -51.81 20.46
N ASN A 377 -42.03 -50.56 20.67
CA ASN A 377 -41.57 -50.01 21.97
C ASN A 377 -42.64 -49.13 22.67
N LYS A 378 -43.95 -49.39 22.47
CA LYS A 378 -45.00 -48.60 23.17
C LYS A 378 -44.82 -48.53 24.70
N GLU A 379 -44.37 -49.59 25.33
CA GLU A 379 -44.11 -49.60 26.77
C GLU A 379 -42.90 -48.74 27.19
N LYS A 380 -41.81 -48.81 26.46
CA LYS A 380 -40.61 -47.97 26.73
C LYS A 380 -40.89 -46.49 26.44
N THR A 381 -41.66 -46.19 25.42
CA THR A 381 -42.05 -44.82 25.07
C THR A 381 -42.99 -44.19 26.08
N GLN A 382 -43.91 -44.99 26.67
CA GLN A 382 -44.75 -44.54 27.79
C GLN A 382 -43.92 -44.31 29.06
N ALA A 383 -42.92 -45.15 29.33
CA ALA A 383 -41.99 -44.95 30.46
C ALA A 383 -41.12 -43.68 30.26
N ILE A 384 -40.62 -43.41 29.06
CA ILE A 384 -39.87 -42.19 28.76
C ILE A 384 -40.75 -40.94 28.82
N LYS A 385 -41.96 -40.96 28.29
CA LYS A 385 -42.95 -39.88 28.44
C LYS A 385 -43.31 -39.62 29.90
N ALA A 386 -43.51 -40.69 30.70
CA ALA A 386 -43.76 -40.57 32.13
C ALA A 386 -42.58 -39.99 32.88
N ALA A 387 -41.33 -40.30 32.49
CA ALA A 387 -40.13 -39.77 33.09
C ALA A 387 -39.86 -38.28 32.68
N LEU A 388 -40.11 -37.90 31.44
CA LEU A 388 -39.87 -36.54 30.92
C LEU A 388 -41.02 -35.57 31.27
N PHE A 389 -42.25 -36.01 31.33
CA PHE A 389 -43.43 -35.15 31.55
C PHE A 389 -44.12 -35.38 32.91
N GLY A 390 -43.44 -36.01 33.90
CA GLY A 390 -43.84 -36.14 35.29
C GLY A 390 -45.35 -36.33 35.51
N ARG A 391 -45.82 -37.54 35.74
CA ARG A 391 -47.17 -37.78 36.25
C ARG A 391 -47.33 -37.07 37.59
N LYS A 392 -48.05 -35.95 37.64
CA LYS A 392 -48.65 -35.49 38.88
C LYS A 392 -49.52 -36.66 39.39
N LYS A 393 -49.09 -37.32 40.46
CA LYS A 393 -49.99 -38.17 41.25
C LYS A 393 -51.07 -37.25 41.80
N ALA A 394 -52.34 -37.49 41.35
CA ALA A 394 -53.51 -37.07 42.10
C ALA A 394 -53.55 -37.94 43.38
N SER A 395 -53.46 -37.30 44.49
CA SER A 395 -53.84 -37.79 45.80
C SER A 395 -55.36 -37.58 46.01
#